data_516a7704c569008237445260f8fceb65
#
_entry.id   516a7704c569008237445260f8fceb65
#
_cell.length_a   1.000
_cell.length_b   1.000
_cell.length_c   1.000
_cell.angle_alpha   90.00
_cell.angle_beta   90.00
_cell.angle_gamma   90.00
#
_symmetry.space_group_name_H-M   'P 1'
#
loop_
_entity.id
_entity.type
_entity.pdbx_description
1 polymer ?
#
loop_
_entity_poly.entity_id
_entity_poly.type
_entity_poly.pdbx_seq_one_letter_code
_entity_poly.pdbx_strand_id
1 'polypeptide(L)'
;MLFRSFNDCSPEFRRDVLSVAIDDGSTKITDLLNCDTTKVLDAYRKRDPRLCLNVITPYSHYLGTDAGSVPMDKQFVLHNPQKGGSPMEAQAFIRNSEGWNSYFWRKFIPTGNLDGYWGEYTRVPYEFPLIRLGDVLLMLAEAYNEENSLDKAVTELNKVRDRVGMPSLNNGSPWLAVNSQEEMRQRIRNERAYELPAEGHRYWDLRRWGIYGPTVKNATDIYGDLMFTREYQPRHELWPIPQVELERNPNLQHDQNPGW
;
A
#
# COMPACT_ATOMS: atom_id res chain seq x y z
N MET A 1 -1.94 4.79 -4.03
CA MET A 1 -0.89 5.59 -3.37
C MET A 1 -0.08 4.78 -2.35
N LEU A 2 0.15 3.48 -2.61
CA LEU A 2 0.73 2.57 -1.62
C LEU A 2 2.26 2.51 -1.60
N PHE A 3 2.98 3.07 -2.56
CA PHE A 3 4.42 2.88 -2.63
C PHE A 3 5.15 4.08 -3.24
N ARG A 4 4.97 5.26 -2.67
CA ARG A 4 5.85 6.41 -2.94
C ARG A 4 7.17 6.31 -2.18
N SER A 5 7.80 5.14 -2.14
CA SER A 5 9.11 4.99 -1.49
C SER A 5 10.26 5.68 -2.25
N PHE A 6 10.01 6.19 -3.45
CA PHE A 6 11.00 7.00 -4.15
C PHE A 6 11.33 8.33 -3.44
N ASN A 7 10.44 8.84 -2.61
CA ASN A 7 10.72 10.08 -1.86
C ASN A 7 11.85 9.90 -0.83
N ASP A 8 12.19 8.66 -0.48
CA ASP A 8 13.26 8.36 0.45
C ASP A 8 14.62 8.10 -0.24
N CYS A 9 14.62 8.06 -1.58
CA CYS A 9 15.83 7.86 -2.37
C CYS A 9 16.41 9.19 -2.85
N SER A 10 17.74 9.24 -3.05
CA SER A 10 18.37 10.41 -3.63
C SER A 10 17.87 10.69 -5.05
N PRO A 11 17.89 11.94 -5.52
CA PRO A 11 17.59 12.27 -6.90
C PRO A 11 18.47 11.50 -7.90
N GLU A 12 19.75 11.27 -7.58
CA GLU A 12 20.68 10.48 -8.38
C GLU A 12 20.23 9.03 -8.46
N PHE A 13 19.90 8.41 -7.35
CA PHE A 13 19.39 7.04 -7.31
C PHE A 13 18.11 6.89 -8.13
N ARG A 14 17.20 7.85 -8.05
CA ARG A 14 15.98 7.85 -8.87
C ARG A 14 16.28 7.92 -10.36
N ARG A 15 17.22 8.76 -10.76
CA ARG A 15 17.66 8.89 -12.17
C ARG A 15 18.29 7.62 -12.70
N ASP A 16 19.19 7.02 -11.94
CA ASP A 16 19.88 5.78 -12.32
C ASP A 16 18.91 4.62 -12.51
N VAL A 17 17.89 4.53 -11.66
CA VAL A 17 16.89 3.45 -11.68
C VAL A 17 16.04 3.46 -12.94
N LEU A 18 15.65 4.62 -13.43
CA LEU A 18 14.65 4.72 -14.50
C LEU A 18 15.23 5.17 -15.83
N SER A 19 16.47 5.65 -15.87
CA SER A 19 17.06 6.34 -17.03
C SER A 19 16.17 7.48 -17.56
N VAL A 20 15.27 7.99 -16.73
CA VAL A 20 14.35 9.08 -17.02
C VAL A 20 14.63 10.19 -16.03
N ALA A 21 14.59 11.43 -16.45
CA ALA A 21 14.71 12.56 -15.55
C ALA A 21 13.52 12.56 -14.58
N ILE A 22 13.78 12.14 -13.35
CA ILE A 22 12.80 12.14 -12.26
C ILE A 22 13.13 13.30 -11.35
N ASP A 23 12.67 14.48 -11.69
CA ASP A 23 13.03 15.67 -10.94
C ASP A 23 12.19 15.90 -9.67
N ASP A 24 10.98 15.33 -9.59
CA ASP A 24 10.02 15.71 -8.55
C ASP A 24 9.17 14.54 -7.99
N GLY A 25 9.49 13.31 -8.33
CA GLY A 25 8.66 12.15 -8.01
C GLY A 25 7.43 12.02 -8.90
N SER A 26 7.38 12.73 -10.03
CA SER A 26 6.30 12.71 -11.02
C SER A 26 6.37 11.51 -11.97
N THR A 27 7.42 10.69 -11.92
CA THR A 27 7.52 9.50 -12.78
C THR A 27 6.33 8.60 -12.59
N LYS A 28 5.56 8.49 -13.62
CA LYS A 28 4.40 7.62 -13.68
C LYS A 28 4.83 6.24 -14.18
N ILE A 29 4.06 5.24 -13.83
CA ILE A 29 4.29 3.90 -14.38
C ILE A 29 4.16 3.88 -15.91
N THR A 30 3.43 4.81 -16.49
CA THR A 30 3.34 5.03 -17.94
C THR A 30 4.70 5.25 -18.60
N ASP A 31 5.64 5.84 -17.86
CA ASP A 31 7.00 6.09 -18.35
C ASP A 31 7.80 4.78 -18.49
N LEU A 32 7.38 3.75 -17.78
CA LEU A 32 7.96 2.40 -17.85
C LEU A 32 7.38 1.56 -18.98
N LEU A 33 6.25 1.94 -19.58
CA LEU A 33 5.58 1.16 -20.61
C LEU A 33 6.41 0.97 -21.89
N ASN A 34 7.30 1.91 -22.16
CA ASN A 34 8.20 1.88 -23.31
C ASN A 34 9.61 1.40 -22.97
N CYS A 35 9.87 1.06 -21.71
CA CYS A 35 11.14 0.51 -21.28
C CYS A 35 11.23 -0.99 -21.57
N ASP A 36 12.45 -1.49 -21.71
CA ASP A 36 12.68 -2.93 -21.74
C ASP A 36 12.39 -3.58 -20.39
N THR A 37 12.18 -4.89 -20.41
CA THR A 37 11.85 -5.68 -19.22
C THR A 37 12.88 -5.54 -18.10
N THR A 38 14.17 -5.45 -18.46
CA THR A 38 15.27 -5.33 -17.48
C THR A 38 15.16 -4.02 -16.72
N LYS A 39 14.92 -2.91 -17.41
CA LYS A 39 14.74 -1.61 -16.79
C LYS A 39 13.53 -1.55 -15.86
N VAL A 40 12.42 -2.17 -16.30
CA VAL A 40 11.22 -2.26 -15.44
C VAL A 40 11.50 -3.08 -14.19
N LEU A 41 12.11 -4.25 -14.31
CA LEU A 41 12.49 -5.08 -13.16
C LEU A 41 13.41 -4.33 -12.20
N ASP A 42 14.44 -3.66 -12.72
CA ASP A 42 15.37 -2.89 -11.91
C ASP A 42 14.69 -1.73 -11.18
N ALA A 43 13.78 -1.04 -11.85
CA ALA A 43 13.00 0.02 -11.24
C ALA A 43 12.21 -0.46 -10.01
N TYR A 44 11.67 -1.68 -10.07
CA TYR A 44 10.93 -2.25 -8.93
C TYR A 44 11.86 -2.84 -7.86
N ARG A 45 12.93 -3.51 -8.24
CA ARG A 45 13.88 -4.15 -7.30
C ARG A 45 14.66 -3.17 -6.45
N LYS A 46 14.90 -1.96 -6.97
CA LYS A 46 15.61 -0.90 -6.24
C LYS A 46 14.70 -0.04 -5.36
N ARG A 47 13.42 -0.38 -5.26
CA ARG A 47 12.47 0.24 -4.34
C ARG A 47 12.56 -0.40 -2.95
N ASP A 48 11.70 0.07 -2.06
CA ASP A 48 11.48 -0.58 -0.76
C ASP A 48 11.26 -2.08 -0.97
N PRO A 49 12.06 -2.96 -0.34
CA PRO A 49 11.94 -4.41 -0.51
C PRO A 49 10.55 -4.96 -0.19
N ARG A 50 9.83 -4.30 0.71
CA ARG A 50 8.46 -4.66 1.08
C ARG A 50 7.48 -4.57 -0.08
N LEU A 51 7.77 -3.76 -1.09
CA LEU A 51 6.94 -3.69 -2.29
C LEU A 51 6.86 -5.06 -2.98
N CYS A 52 8.00 -5.66 -3.28
CA CYS A 52 8.05 -6.96 -3.95
C CYS A 52 7.56 -8.12 -3.08
N LEU A 53 7.58 -7.95 -1.75
CA LEU A 53 7.07 -8.95 -0.80
C LEU A 53 5.55 -8.89 -0.66
N ASN A 54 4.98 -7.70 -0.72
CA ASN A 54 3.55 -7.47 -0.45
C ASN A 54 2.69 -7.43 -1.72
N VAL A 55 3.30 -7.13 -2.86
CA VAL A 55 2.62 -6.87 -4.13
C VAL A 55 3.28 -7.67 -5.24
N ILE A 56 2.47 -8.20 -6.15
CA ILE A 56 2.97 -8.79 -7.39
C ILE A 56 3.40 -7.63 -8.29
N THR A 57 4.70 -7.52 -8.54
CA THR A 57 5.26 -6.45 -9.37
C THR A 57 5.42 -6.90 -10.82
N PRO A 58 5.42 -5.98 -11.80
CA PRO A 58 5.61 -6.34 -13.20
C PRO A 58 6.87 -7.17 -13.41
N TYR A 59 6.74 -8.18 -14.25
CA TYR A 59 7.78 -9.14 -14.61
C TYR A 59 8.36 -9.96 -13.45
N SER A 60 7.78 -9.88 -12.25
CA SER A 60 8.10 -10.82 -11.19
C SER A 60 7.41 -12.16 -11.42
N HIS A 61 8.07 -13.23 -11.00
CA HIS A 61 7.49 -14.57 -11.04
C HIS A 61 6.52 -14.77 -9.88
N TYR A 62 5.37 -15.34 -10.20
CA TYR A 62 4.41 -15.82 -9.23
C TYR A 62 4.23 -17.32 -9.43
N LEU A 63 4.67 -18.08 -8.44
CA LEU A 63 4.46 -19.52 -8.38
C LEU A 63 3.15 -19.81 -7.66
N GLY A 64 2.19 -20.37 -8.34
CA GLY A 64 0.88 -20.64 -7.80
C GLY A 64 0.20 -21.81 -8.48
N THR A 65 -1.12 -21.87 -8.36
CA THR A 65 -1.95 -22.77 -9.16
C THR A 65 -3.09 -21.99 -9.79
N ASP A 66 -3.58 -22.50 -10.90
CA ASP A 66 -4.82 -22.00 -11.51
C ASP A 66 -6.07 -22.54 -10.79
N ALA A 67 -7.25 -22.16 -11.26
CA ALA A 67 -8.53 -22.63 -10.73
C ALA A 67 -8.74 -24.15 -10.83
N GLY A 68 -7.96 -24.84 -11.64
CA GLY A 68 -7.95 -26.30 -11.78
C GLY A 68 -6.91 -27.01 -10.94
N SER A 69 -6.26 -26.30 -10.01
CA SER A 69 -5.15 -26.82 -9.18
C SER A 69 -3.91 -27.24 -9.99
N VAL A 70 -3.77 -26.73 -11.20
CA VAL A 70 -2.58 -26.96 -12.01
C VAL A 70 -1.48 -25.99 -11.59
N PRO A 71 -0.28 -26.48 -11.24
CA PRO A 71 0.85 -25.61 -10.95
C PRO A 71 1.12 -24.63 -12.09
N MET A 72 1.28 -23.37 -11.75
CA MET A 72 1.63 -22.34 -12.71
C MET A 72 2.80 -21.49 -12.23
N ASP A 73 3.73 -21.24 -13.14
CA ASP A 73 4.72 -20.19 -13.00
C ASP A 73 4.34 -19.09 -13.99
N LYS A 74 3.87 -17.97 -13.48
CA LYS A 74 3.44 -16.85 -14.29
C LYS A 74 4.28 -15.62 -14.05
N GLN A 75 4.62 -14.97 -15.14
CA GLN A 75 5.20 -13.64 -15.14
C GLN A 75 4.15 -12.66 -15.62
N PHE A 76 3.82 -11.68 -14.80
CA PHE A 76 2.86 -10.64 -15.14
C PHE A 76 3.56 -9.52 -15.92
N VAL A 77 3.06 -9.17 -17.09
CA VAL A 77 3.62 -8.13 -17.95
C VAL A 77 2.85 -6.82 -17.80
N LEU A 78 3.52 -5.69 -17.95
CA LEU A 78 2.85 -4.40 -18.04
C LEU A 78 2.03 -4.35 -19.34
N HIS A 79 0.74 -4.11 -19.19
CA HIS A 79 -0.12 -3.85 -20.34
C HIS A 79 0.12 -2.42 -20.83
N ASN A 80 0.45 -2.29 -22.12
CA ASN A 80 0.51 -0.97 -22.76
C ASN A 80 -0.79 -0.75 -23.56
N PRO A 81 -1.72 0.08 -23.07
CA PRO A 81 -2.99 0.32 -23.75
C PRO A 81 -2.84 0.99 -25.12
N GLN A 82 -1.69 1.62 -25.40
CA GLN A 82 -1.41 2.27 -26.68
C GLN A 82 -0.95 1.30 -27.77
N LYS A 83 -0.47 0.11 -27.41
CA LYS A 83 0.03 -0.88 -28.37
C LYS A 83 -1.05 -1.80 -28.91
N GLY A 84 -2.29 -1.66 -28.47
CA GLY A 84 -3.37 -2.58 -28.81
C GLY A 84 -3.12 -3.99 -28.27
N GLY A 85 -4.09 -4.82 -28.28
CA GLY A 85 -4.07 -6.17 -27.71
C GLY A 85 -5.24 -6.35 -26.78
N SER A 86 -5.76 -7.56 -26.67
CA SER A 86 -6.81 -7.85 -25.72
C SER A 86 -6.23 -7.78 -24.29
N PRO A 87 -6.81 -7.01 -23.38
CA PRO A 87 -6.42 -7.03 -21.97
C PRO A 87 -6.66 -8.37 -21.30
N MET A 88 -7.35 -9.26 -21.96
CA MET A 88 -7.65 -10.62 -21.52
C MET A 88 -6.61 -11.65 -21.99
N GLU A 89 -5.54 -11.25 -22.68
CA GLU A 89 -4.44 -12.16 -22.86
C GLU A 89 -3.88 -12.53 -21.49
N ALA A 90 -3.84 -13.82 -21.24
CA ALA A 90 -3.68 -14.47 -19.93
C ALA A 90 -2.39 -14.14 -19.14
N GLN A 91 -1.69 -13.10 -19.49
CA GLN A 91 -0.44 -12.65 -18.87
C GLN A 91 -0.38 -11.12 -18.70
N ALA A 92 -1.43 -10.40 -19.10
CA ALA A 92 -1.42 -8.96 -18.88
C ALA A 92 -1.57 -8.66 -17.38
N PHE A 93 -0.56 -8.01 -16.85
CA PHE A 93 -0.63 -7.50 -15.52
C PHE A 93 -1.79 -6.49 -15.46
N ILE A 94 -2.85 -6.90 -14.70
CA ILE A 94 -3.60 -5.89 -14.01
C ILE A 94 -4.77 -5.28 -14.75
N ARG A 95 -5.53 -6.04 -15.45
CA ARG A 95 -6.88 -5.56 -15.71
C ARG A 95 -7.87 -6.39 -14.88
N ASN A 96 -8.60 -5.74 -13.96
CA ASN A 96 -9.73 -6.38 -13.31
C ASN A 96 -10.89 -6.52 -14.31
N SER A 97 -11.95 -7.23 -13.90
CA SER A 97 -13.17 -7.41 -14.73
C SER A 97 -13.85 -6.11 -15.14
N GLU A 98 -13.57 -5.01 -14.43
CA GLU A 98 -14.10 -3.67 -14.69
C GLU A 98 -13.21 -2.83 -15.62
N GLY A 99 -12.07 -3.38 -16.03
CA GLY A 99 -11.16 -2.72 -16.97
C GLY A 99 -10.10 -1.81 -16.33
N TRP A 100 -10.01 -1.77 -15.01
CA TRP A 100 -9.04 -0.93 -14.31
C TRP A 100 -7.71 -1.64 -14.08
N ASN A 101 -6.64 -0.87 -14.12
CA ASN A 101 -5.30 -1.37 -13.93
C ASN A 101 -4.88 -1.21 -12.45
N SER A 102 -4.67 -2.32 -11.74
CA SER A 102 -4.34 -2.32 -10.32
C SER A 102 -3.28 -3.37 -10.00
N TYR A 103 -2.55 -3.18 -8.89
CA TYR A 103 -1.66 -4.20 -8.38
C TYR A 103 -2.44 -5.30 -7.68
N PHE A 104 -1.93 -6.53 -7.77
CA PHE A 104 -2.41 -7.65 -6.97
C PHE A 104 -1.60 -7.80 -5.71
N TRP A 105 -2.26 -8.15 -4.62
CA TRP A 105 -1.58 -8.52 -3.40
C TRP A 105 -0.83 -9.83 -3.57
N ARG A 106 0.38 -9.88 -3.05
CA ARG A 106 1.15 -11.11 -2.87
C ARG A 106 1.06 -11.60 -1.43
N LYS A 107 0.99 -10.68 -0.51
CA LYS A 107 0.85 -10.97 0.92
C LYS A 107 -0.44 -11.74 1.20
N PHE A 108 -0.33 -12.78 2.03
CA PHE A 108 -1.42 -13.71 2.36
C PHE A 108 -1.95 -14.53 1.18
N ILE A 109 -1.27 -14.49 0.04
CA ILE A 109 -1.58 -15.40 -1.06
C ILE A 109 -0.53 -16.51 -1.06
N PRO A 110 -0.94 -17.78 -1.05
CA PRO A 110 -0.03 -18.89 -1.09
C PRO A 110 0.81 -18.90 -2.37
N THR A 111 2.09 -19.18 -2.21
CA THR A 111 3.01 -19.37 -3.34
C THR A 111 3.63 -20.76 -3.28
N GLY A 112 3.85 -21.38 -4.43
CA GLY A 112 4.42 -22.71 -4.52
C GLY A 112 3.37 -23.83 -4.54
N ASN A 113 3.83 -25.06 -4.49
CA ASN A 113 2.95 -26.24 -4.44
C ASN A 113 2.53 -26.48 -2.97
N LEU A 114 1.28 -26.29 -2.67
CA LEU A 114 0.69 -26.52 -1.34
C LEU A 114 -0.11 -27.82 -1.26
N ASP A 115 0.31 -28.87 -1.97
CA ASP A 115 -0.22 -30.24 -1.82
C ASP A 115 -1.74 -30.34 -1.65
N GLY A 116 -2.49 -29.82 -2.63
CA GLY A 116 -3.96 -29.96 -2.67
C GLY A 116 -4.78 -28.92 -1.91
N TYR A 117 -4.16 -27.92 -1.26
CA TYR A 117 -4.90 -26.85 -0.55
C TYR A 117 -5.50 -25.79 -1.49
N TRP A 118 -5.20 -25.83 -2.77
CA TRP A 118 -5.58 -24.79 -3.72
C TRP A 118 -7.07 -24.70 -4.07
N GLY A 119 -7.81 -25.75 -3.85
CA GLY A 119 -9.25 -25.79 -4.12
C GLY A 119 -10.13 -25.22 -2.99
N GLU A 120 -9.57 -24.97 -1.82
CA GLU A 120 -10.33 -24.59 -0.63
C GLU A 120 -9.71 -23.36 0.06
N TYR A 121 -10.23 -22.17 -0.26
CA TYR A 121 -9.79 -20.88 0.34
C TYR A 121 -9.83 -20.88 1.87
N THR A 122 -10.59 -21.77 2.49
CA THR A 122 -10.75 -21.88 3.93
C THR A 122 -9.67 -22.70 4.63
N ARG A 123 -8.80 -23.38 3.89
CA ARG A 123 -7.77 -24.28 4.42
C ARG A 123 -6.35 -23.81 4.20
N VAL A 124 -6.17 -22.54 3.87
CA VAL A 124 -4.82 -22.00 3.69
C VAL A 124 -4.14 -21.87 5.04
N PRO A 125 -2.94 -22.46 5.25
CA PRO A 125 -2.27 -22.51 6.55
C PRO A 125 -1.58 -21.16 6.87
N TYR A 126 -2.27 -20.05 6.69
CA TYR A 126 -1.75 -18.74 7.05
C TYR A 126 -2.32 -18.29 8.39
N GLU A 127 -1.41 -17.98 9.28
CA GLU A 127 -1.75 -17.25 10.49
C GLU A 127 -1.85 -15.75 10.15
N PHE A 128 -3.01 -15.16 10.39
CA PHE A 128 -3.19 -13.73 10.24
C PHE A 128 -2.69 -13.02 11.50
N PRO A 129 -1.68 -12.14 11.41
CA PRO A 129 -1.17 -11.45 12.58
C PRO A 129 -2.18 -10.39 13.04
N LEU A 130 -2.65 -10.51 14.27
CA LEU A 130 -3.49 -9.49 14.88
C LEU A 130 -2.66 -8.29 15.35
N ILE A 131 -1.52 -8.54 15.97
CA ILE A 131 -0.55 -7.54 16.42
C ILE A 131 0.83 -8.11 16.17
N ARG A 132 1.72 -7.29 15.65
CA ARG A 132 3.13 -7.68 15.44
C ARG A 132 4.10 -6.54 15.83
N LEU A 133 5.34 -6.90 16.08
CA LEU A 133 6.34 -5.97 16.59
C LEU A 133 6.49 -4.69 15.74
N GLY A 134 6.40 -4.79 14.41
CA GLY A 134 6.46 -3.62 13.52
C GLY A 134 5.35 -2.61 13.81
N ASP A 135 4.12 -3.06 14.09
CA ASP A 135 3.02 -2.19 14.48
C ASP A 135 3.30 -1.52 15.85
N VAL A 136 3.75 -2.30 16.84
CA VAL A 136 4.06 -1.79 18.19
C VAL A 136 5.17 -0.72 18.13
N LEU A 137 6.24 -0.95 17.36
CA LEU A 137 7.31 0.04 17.20
C LEU A 137 6.82 1.32 16.53
N LEU A 138 5.93 1.22 15.55
CA LEU A 138 5.37 2.39 14.88
C LEU A 138 4.35 3.13 15.74
N MET A 139 3.58 2.43 16.58
CA MET A 139 2.74 3.06 17.60
C MET A 139 3.59 3.81 18.64
N LEU A 140 4.69 3.21 19.07
CA LEU A 140 5.62 3.85 20.01
C LEU A 140 6.30 5.07 19.40
N ALA A 141 6.73 4.98 18.14
CA ALA A 141 7.28 6.12 17.40
C ALA A 141 6.27 7.28 17.31
N GLU A 142 5.00 6.96 17.05
CA GLU A 142 3.93 7.96 17.01
C GLU A 142 3.72 8.61 18.38
N ALA A 143 3.65 7.83 19.45
CA ALA A 143 3.50 8.35 20.81
C ALA A 143 4.66 9.29 21.18
N TYR A 144 5.90 8.90 20.94
CA TYR A 144 7.05 9.77 21.18
C TYR A 144 7.02 11.05 20.34
N ASN A 145 6.57 10.97 19.10
CA ASN A 145 6.43 12.15 18.26
C ASN A 145 5.38 13.12 18.81
N GLU A 146 4.25 12.62 19.27
CA GLU A 146 3.19 13.47 19.83
C GLU A 146 3.59 14.04 21.20
N GLU A 147 4.52 13.42 21.92
CA GLU A 147 5.17 13.95 23.12
C GLU A 147 6.35 14.91 22.82
N ASN A 148 6.57 15.29 21.55
CA ASN A 148 7.71 16.11 21.11
C ASN A 148 9.09 15.49 21.39
N SER A 149 9.16 14.17 21.55
CA SER A 149 10.41 13.41 21.73
C SER A 149 10.93 12.89 20.38
N LEU A 150 11.31 13.82 19.49
CA LEU A 150 11.64 13.52 18.08
C LEU A 150 12.73 12.44 17.93
N ASP A 151 13.81 12.52 18.68
CA ASP A 151 14.93 11.56 18.58
C ASP A 151 14.49 10.13 18.94
N LYS A 152 13.62 10.00 19.95
CA LYS A 152 13.08 8.70 20.33
C LYS A 152 12.16 8.17 19.24
N ALA A 153 11.32 9.03 18.67
CA ALA A 153 10.43 8.65 17.57
C ALA A 153 11.24 8.15 16.35
N VAL A 154 12.30 8.85 15.98
CA VAL A 154 13.22 8.45 14.90
C VAL A 154 13.87 7.11 15.21
N THR A 155 14.31 6.89 16.46
CA THR A 155 14.95 5.65 16.88
C THR A 155 14.03 4.45 16.71
N GLU A 156 12.77 4.55 17.15
CA GLU A 156 11.81 3.44 17.03
C GLU A 156 11.42 3.16 15.58
N LEU A 157 11.20 4.20 14.78
CA LEU A 157 10.91 4.03 13.36
C LEU A 157 12.09 3.40 12.60
N ASN A 158 13.32 3.80 12.90
CA ASN A 158 14.51 3.24 12.27
C ASN A 158 14.66 1.73 12.52
N LYS A 159 14.24 1.19 13.66
CA LYS A 159 14.23 -0.26 13.88
C LYS A 159 13.40 -1.01 12.83
N VAL A 160 12.28 -0.42 12.41
CA VAL A 160 11.44 -0.99 11.34
C VAL A 160 12.16 -0.90 9.98
N ARG A 161 12.78 0.23 9.70
CA ARG A 161 13.52 0.46 8.45
C ARG A 161 14.75 -0.43 8.33
N ASP A 162 15.53 -0.54 9.40
CA ASP A 162 16.75 -1.37 9.46
C ASP A 162 16.46 -2.84 9.21
N ARG A 163 15.36 -3.35 9.77
CA ARG A 163 14.92 -4.74 9.54
C ARG A 163 14.77 -5.09 8.06
N VAL A 164 14.39 -4.13 7.23
CA VAL A 164 14.16 -4.35 5.79
C VAL A 164 15.26 -3.77 4.91
N GLY A 165 16.35 -3.31 5.50
CA GLY A 165 17.49 -2.75 4.77
C GLY A 165 17.23 -1.36 4.16
N MET A 166 16.21 -0.63 4.66
CA MET A 166 15.98 0.74 4.24
C MET A 166 16.91 1.71 4.97
N PRO A 167 17.39 2.76 4.30
CA PRO A 167 18.24 3.76 4.95
C PRO A 167 17.54 4.40 6.16
N SER A 168 18.24 4.51 7.27
CA SER A 168 17.73 5.15 8.49
C SER A 168 17.45 6.64 8.28
N LEU A 169 16.41 7.15 8.91
CA LEU A 169 16.19 8.59 9.00
C LEU A 169 17.34 9.24 9.76
N ASN A 170 17.64 10.49 9.45
CA ASN A 170 18.72 11.29 10.06
C ASN A 170 20.13 10.67 9.90
N ASN A 171 20.35 9.93 8.81
CA ASN A 171 21.65 9.30 8.49
C ASN A 171 22.66 10.27 7.83
N GLY A 172 22.38 11.57 7.82
CA GLY A 172 23.20 12.59 7.16
C GLY A 172 22.74 12.96 5.75
N SER A 173 21.81 12.18 5.17
CA SER A 173 21.24 12.49 3.85
C SER A 173 20.14 13.53 3.96
N PRO A 174 20.16 14.63 3.20
CA PRO A 174 19.17 15.70 3.33
C PRO A 174 17.73 15.25 3.13
N TRP A 175 17.48 14.28 2.23
CA TRP A 175 16.14 13.74 1.96
C TRP A 175 15.61 12.78 3.04
N LEU A 176 16.46 12.35 3.96
CA LEU A 176 16.11 11.53 5.12
C LEU A 176 16.13 12.34 6.42
N ALA A 177 16.45 13.61 6.34
CA ALA A 177 16.40 14.50 7.49
C ALA A 177 14.95 14.67 7.97
N VAL A 178 14.79 14.71 9.29
CA VAL A 178 13.53 14.99 9.97
C VAL A 178 13.82 16.03 11.04
N ASN A 179 13.27 17.21 10.85
CA ASN A 179 13.58 18.39 11.68
C ASN A 179 12.38 18.92 12.48
N SER A 180 11.20 18.33 12.25
CA SER A 180 9.98 18.78 12.94
C SER A 180 9.05 17.61 13.28
N GLN A 181 8.19 17.84 14.26
CA GLN A 181 7.12 16.91 14.64
C GLN A 181 6.22 16.58 13.45
N GLU A 182 5.86 17.57 12.65
CA GLU A 182 4.99 17.35 11.48
C GLU A 182 5.66 16.51 10.40
N GLU A 183 6.94 16.76 10.10
CA GLU A 183 7.70 15.91 9.18
C GLU A 183 7.77 14.47 9.69
N MET A 184 8.04 14.28 10.98
CA MET A 184 8.06 12.95 11.59
C MET A 184 6.69 12.28 11.54
N ARG A 185 5.61 13.02 11.79
CA ARG A 185 4.24 12.51 11.67
C ARG A 185 3.97 11.96 10.26
N GLN A 186 4.40 12.68 9.22
CA GLN A 186 4.26 12.19 7.85
C GLN A 186 5.13 10.96 7.58
N ARG A 187 6.35 10.90 8.12
CA ARG A 187 7.22 9.71 8.01
C ARG A 187 6.57 8.49 8.66
N ILE A 188 6.05 8.63 9.87
CA ILE A 188 5.34 7.55 10.59
C ILE A 188 4.12 7.07 9.80
N ARG A 189 3.27 7.99 9.30
CA ARG A 189 2.08 7.67 8.52
C ARG A 189 2.43 6.90 7.24
N ASN A 190 3.51 7.27 6.58
CA ASN A 190 4.00 6.58 5.39
C ASN A 190 4.59 5.22 5.75
N GLU A 191 5.42 5.15 6.79
CA GLU A 191 6.05 3.89 7.22
C GLU A 191 4.99 2.86 7.63
N ARG A 192 3.93 3.26 8.36
CA ARG A 192 2.79 2.39 8.67
C ARG A 192 2.10 1.86 7.41
N ALA A 193 1.95 2.70 6.38
CA ALA A 193 1.35 2.28 5.12
C ALA A 193 2.21 1.26 4.36
N TYR A 194 3.54 1.34 4.48
CA TYR A 194 4.48 0.42 3.82
C TYR A 194 4.68 -0.87 4.61
N GLU A 195 4.66 -0.78 5.94
CA GLU A 195 4.92 -1.89 6.84
C GLU A 195 3.69 -2.80 7.02
N LEU A 196 2.49 -2.22 7.08
CA LEU A 196 1.24 -2.90 7.46
C LEU A 196 0.21 -3.05 6.32
N PRO A 197 0.62 -3.20 5.03
CA PRO A 197 -0.36 -3.35 3.97
C PRO A 197 -1.12 -4.67 4.13
N ALA A 198 -2.39 -4.66 3.78
CA ALA A 198 -3.32 -5.80 3.86
C ALA A 198 -3.52 -6.40 5.28
N GLU A 199 -3.07 -5.73 6.35
CA GLU A 199 -3.27 -6.15 7.75
C GLU A 199 -4.48 -5.48 8.43
N GLY A 200 -5.29 -4.74 7.69
CA GLY A 200 -6.49 -4.08 8.22
C GLY A 200 -6.27 -2.72 8.90
N HIS A 201 -5.02 -2.33 9.16
CA HIS A 201 -4.70 -1.11 9.92
C HIS A 201 -5.04 0.19 9.20
N ARG A 202 -4.85 0.26 7.86
CA ARG A 202 -4.89 1.52 7.09
C ARG A 202 -6.19 2.29 7.24
N TYR A 203 -7.33 1.60 7.23
CA TYR A 203 -8.64 2.22 7.39
C TYR A 203 -8.76 2.95 8.72
N TRP A 204 -8.38 2.28 9.81
CA TRP A 204 -8.44 2.82 11.15
C TRP A 204 -7.42 3.93 11.38
N ASP A 205 -6.22 3.80 10.85
CA ASP A 205 -5.19 4.85 10.88
C ASP A 205 -5.68 6.15 10.23
N LEU A 206 -6.23 6.07 9.03
CA LEU A 206 -6.74 7.26 8.33
C LEU A 206 -7.90 7.92 9.09
N ARG A 207 -8.74 7.13 9.75
CA ARG A 207 -9.86 7.66 10.55
C ARG A 207 -9.36 8.34 11.81
N ARG A 208 -8.53 7.68 12.60
CA ARG A 208 -8.01 8.27 13.86
C ARG A 208 -7.15 9.51 13.61
N TRP A 209 -6.53 9.62 12.45
CA TRP A 209 -5.80 10.83 12.04
C TRP A 209 -6.70 11.92 11.44
N GLY A 210 -7.98 11.68 11.26
CA GLY A 210 -8.93 12.63 10.67
C GLY A 210 -8.69 12.94 9.19
N ILE A 211 -7.99 12.06 8.46
CA ILE A 211 -7.63 12.28 7.05
C ILE A 211 -8.26 11.25 6.10
N TYR A 212 -9.19 10.45 6.58
CA TYR A 212 -9.82 9.40 5.77
C TYR A 212 -10.49 9.96 4.53
N GLY A 213 -11.42 10.90 4.69
CA GLY A 213 -12.19 11.46 3.58
C GLY A 213 -11.32 12.02 2.44
N PRO A 214 -10.41 12.97 2.73
CA PRO A 214 -9.51 13.51 1.70
C PRO A 214 -8.63 12.45 1.03
N THR A 215 -8.17 11.46 1.81
CA THR A 215 -7.25 10.43 1.31
C THR A 215 -7.93 9.45 0.35
N VAL A 216 -9.20 9.09 0.61
CA VAL A 216 -9.91 8.08 -0.17
C VAL A 216 -10.84 8.65 -1.24
N LYS A 217 -10.97 9.98 -1.30
CA LYS A 217 -11.91 10.66 -2.19
C LYS A 217 -11.79 10.18 -3.63
N ASN A 218 -10.59 10.17 -4.16
CA ASN A 218 -10.33 9.75 -5.53
C ASN A 218 -9.53 8.43 -5.53
N ALA A 219 -10.11 7.41 -6.11
CA ALA A 219 -9.38 6.19 -6.42
C ALA A 219 -8.86 6.29 -7.85
N THR A 220 -7.56 6.09 -8.00
CA THR A 220 -6.91 6.07 -9.31
C THR A 220 -6.32 4.70 -9.56
N ASP A 221 -6.25 4.31 -10.82
CA ASP A 221 -5.53 3.13 -11.24
C ASP A 221 -4.00 3.35 -11.16
N ILE A 222 -3.22 2.34 -11.55
CA ILE A 222 -1.75 2.43 -11.50
C ILE A 222 -1.17 3.46 -12.47
N TYR A 223 -1.89 3.82 -13.50
CA TYR A 223 -1.49 4.85 -14.48
C TYR A 223 -1.88 6.27 -14.01
N GLY A 224 -2.67 6.35 -12.95
CA GLY A 224 -3.16 7.61 -12.40
C GLY A 224 -4.52 8.03 -12.97
N ASP A 225 -5.14 7.19 -13.78
CA ASP A 225 -6.47 7.44 -14.32
C ASP A 225 -7.52 7.29 -13.23
N LEU A 226 -8.47 8.22 -13.21
CA LEU A 226 -9.54 8.23 -12.20
C LEU A 226 -10.48 7.05 -12.41
N MET A 227 -10.49 6.12 -11.46
CA MET A 227 -11.42 4.98 -11.45
C MET A 227 -12.79 5.39 -10.98
N PHE A 228 -12.85 6.02 -9.81
CA PHE A 228 -14.09 6.53 -9.22
C PHE A 228 -13.80 7.57 -8.13
N THR A 229 -14.80 8.39 -7.87
CA THR A 229 -14.79 9.35 -6.76
C THR A 229 -15.75 8.86 -5.69
N ARG A 230 -15.31 8.86 -4.44
CA ARG A 230 -16.17 8.57 -3.28
C ARG A 230 -16.72 9.87 -2.72
N GLU A 231 -18.01 9.89 -2.48
CA GLU A 231 -18.63 10.96 -1.72
C GLU A 231 -18.43 10.68 -0.22
N TYR A 232 -17.59 11.50 0.39
CA TYR A 232 -17.38 11.48 1.83
C TYR A 232 -18.01 12.71 2.46
N GLN A 233 -18.80 12.50 3.50
CA GLN A 233 -19.43 13.56 4.30
C GLN A 233 -19.03 13.39 5.77
N PRO A 234 -19.04 14.46 6.59
CA PRO A 234 -18.69 14.39 8.01
C PRO A 234 -19.49 13.33 8.79
N ARG A 235 -20.75 13.11 8.42
CA ARG A 235 -21.58 12.05 9.04
C ARG A 235 -21.00 10.64 8.89
N HIS A 236 -20.17 10.39 7.88
CA HIS A 236 -19.57 9.08 7.66
C HIS A 236 -18.43 8.75 8.66
N GLU A 237 -18.08 9.68 9.56
CA GLU A 237 -17.18 9.39 10.67
C GLU A 237 -17.82 8.47 11.73
N LEU A 238 -19.11 8.55 11.90
CA LEU A 238 -19.86 7.69 12.80
C LEU A 238 -20.93 6.91 12.03
N TRP A 239 -21.12 5.67 12.38
CA TRP A 239 -22.23 4.88 11.84
C TRP A 239 -23.57 5.37 12.41
N PRO A 240 -24.68 5.30 11.65
CA PRO A 240 -25.98 5.59 12.23
C PRO A 240 -26.30 4.56 13.31
N ILE A 241 -26.94 5.03 14.37
CA ILE A 241 -27.58 4.11 15.32
C ILE A 241 -28.71 3.41 14.57
N PRO A 242 -28.78 2.06 14.60
CA PRO A 242 -29.83 1.33 13.87
C PRO A 242 -31.23 1.81 14.30
N GLN A 243 -32.12 2.01 13.34
CA GLN A 243 -33.46 2.54 13.59
C GLN A 243 -34.22 1.69 14.63
N VAL A 244 -34.05 0.37 14.58
CA VAL A 244 -34.69 -0.56 15.54
C VAL A 244 -34.25 -0.28 16.99
N GLU A 245 -33.01 0.16 17.21
CA GLU A 245 -32.52 0.48 18.56
C GLU A 245 -33.09 1.81 19.05
N LEU A 246 -33.22 2.80 18.17
CA LEU A 246 -33.89 4.07 18.48
C LEU A 246 -35.36 3.87 18.84
N GLU A 247 -36.07 2.99 18.15
CA GLU A 247 -37.48 2.70 18.40
C GLU A 247 -37.71 1.90 19.69
N ARG A 248 -36.79 0.99 20.00
CA ARG A 248 -36.87 0.16 21.23
C ARG A 248 -36.49 0.88 22.51
N ASN A 249 -35.64 1.89 22.39
CA ASN A 249 -35.17 2.63 23.56
C ASN A 249 -35.64 4.08 23.51
N PRO A 250 -36.68 4.46 24.25
CA PRO A 250 -37.19 5.83 24.27
C PRO A 250 -36.15 6.90 24.63
N ASN A 251 -35.12 6.51 25.38
CA ASN A 251 -34.06 7.43 25.77
C ASN A 251 -33.09 7.75 24.62
N LEU A 252 -33.10 6.98 23.53
CA LEU A 252 -32.24 7.18 22.35
C LEU A 252 -32.97 7.86 21.18
N GLN A 253 -34.27 8.14 21.28
CA GLN A 253 -35.06 8.64 20.15
C GLN A 253 -34.54 9.93 19.50
N HIS A 254 -33.78 10.74 20.25
CA HIS A 254 -33.22 12.00 19.78
C HIS A 254 -31.68 11.98 19.70
N ASP A 255 -31.05 10.84 19.92
CA ASP A 255 -29.60 10.70 20.04
C ASP A 255 -28.96 10.09 18.79
N GLN A 256 -29.61 10.17 17.63
CA GLN A 256 -28.99 9.76 16.37
C GLN A 256 -27.70 10.52 16.11
N ASN A 257 -26.68 9.82 15.58
CA ASN A 257 -25.42 10.45 15.22
C ASN A 257 -25.65 11.58 14.20
N PRO A 258 -24.88 12.70 14.32
CA PRO A 258 -25.11 13.88 13.50
C PRO A 258 -25.11 13.62 12.00
N GLY A 259 -26.13 14.08 11.30
CA GLY A 259 -26.27 13.99 9.85
C GLY A 259 -26.93 12.71 9.31
N TRP A 260 -27.40 11.85 10.22
CA TRP A 260 -28.20 10.66 9.89
C TRP A 260 -29.68 10.86 10.18
#